data_79fe460c2e892b1a5577e7d04caa6223
#
_entry.id   79fe460c2e892b1a5577e7d04caa6223
#
_cell.length_a   1.000
_cell.length_b   1.000
_cell.length_c   1.000
_cell.angle_alpha   90.00
_cell.angle_beta   90.00
_cell.angle_gamma   90.00
#
_symmetry.space_group_name_H-M   'P 1'
#
loop_
_entity.id
_entity.type
_entity.pdbx_description
1 polymer ?
#
loop_
_entity_poly.entity_id
_entity_poly.type
_entity_poly.pdbx_seq_one_letter_code
_entity_poly.pdbx_strand_id
1 'polypeptide(L)'
;MFKGKPAYRGLLLHDEDFTIVAKYGSEYRGFVQYYLLAHNVSRLARLRWVMETSMLKTLARKHASTVAKMARSYKTTIDTPDGRRTCFQVTVPRDGRKPLIARFGGLPLKRKRTTVLTDRKPPLATAQRNELIHRLLADRCEMCEGRTGLQVHHVRKLADLNKPGQPERSPWIQLMAKRKRKTLVVCERCHQDIHAGRATTTTRK
;
A
#
# COMPACT_ATOMS: atom_id res chain seq x y z
N MET A 1 2.19 2.41 18.73
CA MET A 1 3.55 2.44 19.35
C MET A 1 3.67 1.24 20.27
N PHE A 2 4.84 0.66 20.36
CA PHE A 2 5.10 -0.44 21.31
C PHE A 2 6.22 -0.02 22.25
N LYS A 3 5.98 -0.07 23.56
CA LYS A 3 6.92 0.40 24.61
C LYS A 3 7.54 1.79 24.29
N GLY A 4 6.71 2.77 23.91
CA GLY A 4 7.15 4.13 23.60
C GLY A 4 7.90 4.30 22.27
N LYS A 5 8.18 3.24 21.51
CA LYS A 5 8.90 3.27 20.22
C LYS A 5 7.94 3.05 19.05
N PRO A 6 8.19 3.66 17.86
CA PRO A 6 7.41 3.38 16.67
C PRO A 6 7.46 1.88 16.31
N ALA A 7 6.30 1.26 16.11
CA ALA A 7 6.16 -0.13 15.74
C ALA A 7 5.57 -0.25 14.33
N TYR A 8 5.73 -1.40 13.67
CA TYR A 8 5.06 -1.70 12.41
C TYR A 8 3.55 -1.87 12.62
N ARG A 9 2.74 -1.64 11.59
CA ARG A 9 1.29 -1.89 11.59
C ARG A 9 1.01 -3.28 11.04
N GLY A 10 0.66 -4.22 11.90
CA GLY A 10 0.36 -5.61 11.53
C GLY A 10 -0.76 -5.73 10.50
N LEU A 11 -1.80 -4.91 10.63
CA LEU A 11 -2.96 -4.89 9.73
C LEU A 11 -2.60 -4.57 8.26
N LEU A 12 -1.50 -3.84 8.03
CA LEU A 12 -1.06 -3.44 6.69
C LEU A 12 -0.01 -4.37 6.08
N LEU A 13 0.45 -5.39 6.80
CA LEU A 13 1.55 -6.26 6.32
C LEU A 13 1.24 -6.99 5.02
N HIS A 14 -0.03 -7.23 4.75
CA HIS A 14 -0.48 -7.98 3.57
C HIS A 14 -1.03 -7.10 2.45
N ASP A 15 -1.07 -5.77 2.67
CA ASP A 15 -1.47 -4.81 1.66
C ASP A 15 -0.31 -4.55 0.68
N GLU A 16 -0.62 -3.97 -0.48
CA GLU A 16 0.40 -3.52 -1.43
C GLU A 16 1.20 -2.33 -0.88
N ASP A 17 2.45 -2.18 -1.32
CA ASP A 17 3.33 -1.09 -0.87
C ASP A 17 2.71 0.28 -1.15
N PHE A 18 2.01 0.41 -2.30
CA PHE A 18 1.23 1.60 -2.64
C PHE A 18 0.19 1.91 -1.56
N THR A 19 -0.59 0.92 -1.14
CA THR A 19 -1.65 1.07 -0.13
C THR A 19 -1.05 1.44 1.23
N ILE A 20 0.08 0.81 1.61
CA ILE A 20 0.79 1.13 2.85
C ILE A 20 1.22 2.60 2.84
N VAL A 21 1.95 3.03 1.81
CA VAL A 21 2.45 4.41 1.73
C VAL A 21 1.31 5.42 1.60
N ALA A 22 0.27 5.12 0.81
CA ALA A 22 -0.91 5.97 0.67
C ALA A 22 -1.65 6.18 2.00
N LYS A 23 -1.83 5.11 2.79
CA LYS A 23 -2.50 5.16 4.10
C LYS A 23 -1.75 6.06 5.07
N TYR A 24 -0.45 5.81 5.26
CA TYR A 24 0.39 6.66 6.11
C TYR A 24 0.44 8.11 5.60
N GLY A 25 0.55 8.29 4.28
CA GLY A 25 0.60 9.61 3.65
C GLY A 25 -0.69 10.41 3.84
N SER A 26 -1.85 9.77 3.70
CA SER A 26 -3.16 10.42 3.91
C SER A 26 -3.38 10.82 5.36
N GLU A 27 -3.06 9.93 6.30
CA GLU A 27 -3.17 10.23 7.74
C GLU A 27 -2.26 11.39 8.14
N TYR A 28 -0.97 11.33 7.73
CA TYR A 28 -0.02 12.40 8.03
C TYR A 28 -0.45 13.75 7.43
N ARG A 29 -0.93 13.75 6.19
CA ARG A 29 -1.44 14.96 5.52
C ARG A 29 -2.64 15.54 6.24
N GLY A 30 -3.57 14.71 6.71
CA GLY A 30 -4.70 15.14 7.53
C GLY A 30 -4.26 15.87 8.78
N PHE A 31 -3.29 15.32 9.53
CA PHE A 31 -2.74 16.01 10.71
C PHE A 31 -2.08 17.34 10.36
N VAL A 32 -1.25 17.38 9.31
CA VAL A 32 -0.57 18.63 8.91
C VAL A 32 -1.59 19.68 8.50
N GLN A 33 -2.62 19.33 7.73
CA GLN A 33 -3.67 20.26 7.32
C GLN A 33 -4.48 20.77 8.49
N TYR A 34 -4.84 19.92 9.43
CA TYR A 34 -5.60 20.32 10.63
C TYR A 34 -4.84 21.35 11.47
N TYR A 35 -3.52 21.16 11.64
CA TYR A 35 -2.69 22.06 12.43
C TYR A 35 -1.97 23.15 11.62
N LEU A 36 -2.35 23.38 10.36
CA LEU A 36 -1.64 24.29 9.45
C LEU A 36 -1.58 25.74 9.93
N LEU A 37 -2.59 26.19 10.70
CA LEU A 37 -2.69 27.53 11.28
C LEU A 37 -2.02 27.65 12.66
N ALA A 38 -1.65 26.55 13.28
CA ALA A 38 -1.09 26.53 14.60
C ALA A 38 0.32 27.16 14.63
N HIS A 39 0.62 27.93 15.69
CA HIS A 39 1.95 28.52 15.91
C HIS A 39 3.07 27.48 15.95
N ASN A 40 2.76 26.31 16.50
CA ASN A 40 3.72 25.25 16.78
C ASN A 40 3.64 24.10 15.77
N VAL A 41 3.16 24.34 14.53
CA VAL A 41 3.04 23.34 13.48
C VAL A 41 4.37 22.59 13.22
N SER A 42 5.52 23.24 13.45
CA SER A 42 6.85 22.63 13.34
C SER A 42 7.03 21.41 14.25
N ARG A 43 6.33 21.32 15.39
CA ARG A 43 6.37 20.16 16.30
C ARG A 43 5.83 18.88 15.67
N LEU A 44 5.06 18.98 14.58
CA LEU A 44 4.64 17.83 13.78
C LEU A 44 5.81 17.10 13.09
N ALA A 45 7.01 17.66 13.12
CA ALA A 45 8.23 16.96 12.70
C ALA A 45 8.45 15.67 13.53
N ARG A 46 8.11 15.68 14.82
CA ARG A 46 8.18 14.49 15.68
C ARG A 46 7.15 13.43 15.26
N LEU A 47 5.90 13.89 14.97
CA LEU A 47 4.87 12.98 14.44
C LEU A 47 5.30 12.39 13.09
N ARG A 48 5.87 13.22 12.19
CA ARG A 48 6.42 12.75 10.93
C ARG A 48 7.44 11.64 11.14
N TRP A 49 8.39 11.84 12.03
CA TRP A 49 9.42 10.83 12.34
C TRP A 49 8.82 9.52 12.86
N VAL A 50 7.84 9.61 13.77
CA VAL A 50 7.14 8.42 14.32
C VAL A 50 6.42 7.65 13.22
N MET A 51 5.66 8.35 12.37
CA MET A 51 4.89 7.74 11.28
C MET A 51 5.80 7.19 10.18
N GLU A 52 6.85 7.91 9.81
CA GLU A 52 7.88 7.50 8.87
C GLU A 52 8.56 6.19 9.33
N THR A 53 9.02 6.18 10.57
CA THR A 53 9.67 4.99 11.15
C THR A 53 8.70 3.80 11.20
N SER A 54 7.44 4.02 11.58
CA SER A 54 6.41 2.98 11.59
C SER A 54 6.13 2.42 10.19
N MET A 55 6.00 3.29 9.19
CA MET A 55 5.80 2.92 7.80
C MET A 55 6.97 2.08 7.27
N LEU A 56 8.19 2.56 7.46
CA LEU A 56 9.39 1.85 7.01
C LEU A 56 9.57 0.51 7.72
N LYS A 57 9.23 0.40 9.01
CA LYS A 57 9.20 -0.88 9.74
C LYS A 57 8.14 -1.83 9.18
N THR A 58 6.97 -1.30 8.76
CA THR A 58 5.91 -2.12 8.14
C THR A 58 6.40 -2.69 6.81
N LEU A 59 6.99 -1.85 5.94
CA LEU A 59 7.58 -2.28 4.68
C LEU A 59 8.76 -3.25 4.89
N ALA A 60 9.65 -2.96 5.84
CA ALA A 60 10.78 -3.84 6.15
C ALA A 60 10.33 -5.22 6.63
N ARG A 61 9.30 -5.27 7.48
CA ARG A 61 8.72 -6.54 7.94
C ARG A 61 8.06 -7.32 6.80
N LYS A 62 7.30 -6.62 5.94
CA LYS A 62 6.67 -7.21 4.75
C LYS A 62 7.69 -7.84 3.80
N HIS A 63 8.78 -7.13 3.52
CA HIS A 63 9.81 -7.54 2.57
C HIS A 63 10.94 -8.39 3.17
N ALA A 64 10.84 -8.78 4.46
CA ALA A 64 11.90 -9.45 5.19
C ALA A 64 13.26 -8.74 5.02
N SER A 65 13.27 -7.41 5.20
CA SER A 65 14.38 -6.52 4.89
C SER A 65 14.64 -5.54 6.05
N THR A 66 15.61 -4.64 5.88
CA THR A 66 15.95 -3.63 6.88
C THR A 66 15.26 -2.30 6.60
N VAL A 67 15.02 -1.52 7.66
CA VAL A 67 14.45 -0.17 7.56
C VAL A 67 15.31 0.73 6.67
N ALA A 68 16.64 0.63 6.78
CA ALA A 68 17.57 1.42 5.97
C ALA A 68 17.49 1.10 4.47
N LYS A 69 17.31 -0.18 4.11
CA LYS A 69 17.13 -0.61 2.71
C LYS A 69 15.81 -0.09 2.16
N MET A 70 14.72 -0.20 2.93
CA MET A 70 13.42 0.35 2.53
C MET A 70 13.47 1.87 2.38
N ALA A 71 14.12 2.56 3.31
CA ALA A 71 14.30 4.01 3.20
C ALA A 71 15.01 4.40 1.89
N ARG A 72 16.07 3.71 1.52
CA ARG A 72 16.78 3.96 0.25
C ARG A 72 15.92 3.69 -0.98
N SER A 73 15.16 2.60 -0.98
CA SER A 73 14.34 2.19 -2.14
C SER A 73 13.17 3.13 -2.42
N TYR A 74 12.56 3.73 -1.39
CA TYR A 74 11.36 4.55 -1.55
C TYR A 74 11.63 6.05 -1.45
N LYS A 75 12.82 6.46 -0.99
CA LYS A 75 13.17 7.87 -0.83
C LYS A 75 13.31 8.55 -2.18
N THR A 76 12.65 9.70 -2.33
CA THR A 76 12.74 10.54 -3.52
C THR A 76 12.66 12.01 -3.15
N THR A 77 13.00 12.88 -4.08
CA THR A 77 12.88 14.32 -3.95
C THR A 77 11.80 14.82 -4.91
N ILE A 78 10.93 15.68 -4.42
CA ILE A 78 9.88 16.32 -5.19
C ILE A 78 10.03 17.83 -5.14
N ASP A 79 9.71 18.50 -6.23
CA ASP A 79 9.62 19.95 -6.28
C ASP A 79 8.24 20.37 -5.76
N THR A 80 8.23 21.31 -4.84
CA THR A 80 7.02 21.90 -4.27
C THR A 80 7.10 23.42 -4.37
N PRO A 81 5.97 24.13 -4.28
CA PRO A 81 5.98 25.60 -4.24
C PRO A 81 6.88 26.18 -3.14
N ASP A 82 7.11 25.42 -2.07
CA ASP A 82 7.97 25.78 -0.94
C ASP A 82 9.41 25.27 -1.09
N GLY A 83 9.84 24.88 -2.30
CA GLY A 83 11.16 24.34 -2.64
C GLY A 83 11.21 22.80 -2.67
N ARG A 84 12.40 22.28 -2.90
CA ARG A 84 12.65 20.84 -2.97
C ARG A 84 12.44 20.15 -1.63
N ARG A 85 11.70 19.04 -1.63
CA ARG A 85 11.35 18.29 -0.43
C ARG A 85 11.58 16.80 -0.61
N THR A 86 12.11 16.17 0.41
CA THR A 86 12.27 14.71 0.47
C THR A 86 10.97 14.06 0.93
N CYS A 87 10.56 13.00 0.23
CA CYS A 87 9.43 12.15 0.60
C CYS A 87 9.74 10.69 0.30
N PHE A 88 8.84 9.79 0.69
CA PHE A 88 8.83 8.40 0.27
C PHE A 88 7.71 8.20 -0.75
N GLN A 89 8.02 7.56 -1.87
CA GLN A 89 7.09 7.43 -2.98
C GLN A 89 7.04 5.99 -3.48
N VAL A 90 5.84 5.55 -3.81
CA VAL A 90 5.57 4.33 -4.58
C VAL A 90 4.80 4.72 -5.82
N THR A 91 5.24 4.23 -6.96
CA THR A 91 4.59 4.45 -8.25
C THR A 91 4.13 3.12 -8.81
N VAL A 92 2.86 3.03 -9.19
CA VAL A 92 2.27 1.86 -9.84
C VAL A 92 1.92 2.25 -11.27
N PRO A 93 2.63 1.71 -12.28
CA PRO A 93 2.29 1.95 -13.68
C PRO A 93 0.92 1.37 -14.00
N ARG A 94 0.19 2.00 -14.92
CA ARG A 94 -1.09 1.53 -15.44
C ARG A 94 -1.11 1.69 -16.95
N ASP A 95 -1.49 0.61 -17.65
CA ASP A 95 -1.57 0.63 -19.10
C ASP A 95 -2.61 1.66 -19.57
N GLY A 96 -2.22 2.55 -20.50
CA GLY A 96 -3.07 3.58 -21.10
C GLY A 96 -3.58 4.66 -20.13
N ARG A 97 -3.09 4.72 -18.87
CA ARG A 97 -3.51 5.69 -17.84
C ARG A 97 -2.33 6.27 -17.10
N LYS A 98 -2.53 7.45 -16.49
CA LYS A 98 -1.51 8.04 -15.61
C LYS A 98 -1.17 7.06 -14.47
N PRO A 99 0.12 6.91 -14.10
CA PRO A 99 0.53 6.04 -13.01
C PRO A 99 -0.10 6.47 -11.69
N LEU A 100 -0.36 5.50 -10.81
CA LEU A 100 -0.76 5.80 -9.43
C LEU A 100 0.49 6.15 -8.63
N ILE A 101 0.44 7.25 -7.91
CA ILE A 101 1.54 7.72 -7.07
C ILE A 101 1.06 7.87 -5.63
N ALA A 102 1.66 7.12 -4.72
CA ALA A 102 1.48 7.28 -3.28
C ALA A 102 2.71 7.95 -2.68
N ARG A 103 2.49 8.95 -1.82
CA ARG A 103 3.58 9.70 -1.16
C ARG A 103 3.35 9.85 0.33
N PHE A 104 4.44 9.72 1.09
CA PHE A 104 4.51 10.07 2.50
C PHE A 104 5.59 11.14 2.73
N GLY A 105 5.27 12.21 3.45
CA GLY A 105 6.17 13.35 3.69
C GLY A 105 6.11 14.41 2.59
N GLY A 106 7.16 15.21 2.47
CA GLY A 106 7.24 16.30 1.48
C GLY A 106 6.40 17.54 1.80
N LEU A 107 5.70 17.58 2.95
CA LEU A 107 4.87 18.71 3.35
C LEU A 107 5.68 19.73 4.15
N PRO A 108 5.53 21.05 3.86
CA PRO A 108 6.15 22.09 4.68
C PRO A 108 5.46 22.20 6.03
N LEU A 109 6.25 22.22 7.11
CA LEU A 109 5.76 22.42 8.46
C LEU A 109 5.92 23.90 8.86
N LYS A 110 5.39 24.78 8.00
CA LYS A 110 5.36 26.23 8.23
C LYS A 110 3.91 26.69 8.43
N ARG A 111 3.69 27.58 9.39
CA ARG A 111 2.39 28.21 9.61
C ARG A 111 1.94 28.97 8.35
N LYS A 112 0.77 28.67 7.84
CA LYS A 112 0.13 29.43 6.74
C LYS A 112 -0.88 30.40 7.32
N ARG A 113 -0.58 31.69 7.34
CA ARG A 113 -1.47 32.73 7.88
C ARG A 113 -2.68 33.02 6.99
N THR A 114 -2.58 32.76 5.68
CA THR A 114 -3.55 33.10 4.64
C THR A 114 -4.29 31.87 4.10
N THR A 115 -4.37 30.78 4.87
CA THR A 115 -5.06 29.57 4.41
C THR A 115 -6.57 29.77 4.49
N VAL A 116 -7.25 29.63 3.37
CA VAL A 116 -8.71 29.53 3.32
C VAL A 116 -9.09 28.13 3.79
N LEU A 117 -9.81 28.05 4.91
CA LEU A 117 -10.41 26.80 5.36
C LEU A 117 -11.61 26.51 4.47
N THR A 118 -11.47 25.56 3.57
CA THR A 118 -12.62 25.03 2.85
C THR A 118 -13.27 23.97 3.73
N ASP A 119 -14.44 24.27 4.28
CA ASP A 119 -15.33 23.33 4.99
C ASP A 119 -15.94 22.32 4.01
N ARG A 120 -15.09 21.65 3.26
CA ARG A 120 -15.54 20.46 2.52
C ARG A 120 -15.81 19.41 3.58
N LYS A 121 -17.09 19.10 3.81
CA LYS A 121 -17.46 17.89 4.55
C LYS A 121 -16.60 16.75 4.00
N PRO A 122 -15.83 16.05 4.87
CA PRO A 122 -15.11 14.85 4.39
C PRO A 122 -16.14 13.98 3.69
N PRO A 123 -15.83 13.42 2.52
CA PRO A 123 -16.73 12.44 1.92
C PRO A 123 -17.04 11.44 3.04
N LEU A 124 -18.35 11.28 3.34
CA LEU A 124 -18.82 10.32 4.34
C LEU A 124 -17.93 9.11 4.21
N ALA A 125 -17.23 8.78 5.29
CA ALA A 125 -16.27 7.68 5.28
C ALA A 125 -17.05 6.43 4.90
N THR A 126 -17.16 6.21 3.61
CA THR A 126 -17.55 4.91 3.07
C THR A 126 -16.60 3.95 3.75
N ALA A 127 -17.17 3.03 4.54
CA ALA A 127 -16.48 2.03 5.33
C ALA A 127 -15.16 1.67 4.67
N GLN A 128 -14.05 1.76 5.41
CA GLN A 128 -12.70 1.59 4.87
C GLN A 128 -12.69 0.32 4.03
N ARG A 129 -12.89 0.49 2.72
CA ARG A 129 -12.82 -0.63 1.79
C ARG A 129 -11.35 -1.02 1.77
N ASN A 130 -11.08 -2.17 2.37
CA ASN A 130 -9.73 -2.73 2.32
C ASN A 130 -9.37 -3.06 0.85
N GLU A 131 -8.11 -3.23 0.57
CA GLU A 131 -7.59 -3.55 -0.77
C GLU A 131 -8.34 -4.72 -1.44
N LEU A 132 -8.73 -5.74 -0.65
CA LEU A 132 -9.49 -6.88 -1.15
C LEU A 132 -10.85 -6.46 -1.72
N ILE A 133 -11.57 -5.59 -1.04
CA ILE A 133 -12.87 -5.07 -1.52
C ILE A 133 -12.68 -4.28 -2.82
N HIS A 134 -11.64 -3.45 -2.91
CA HIS A 134 -11.33 -2.73 -4.15
C HIS A 134 -11.03 -3.68 -5.32
N ARG A 135 -10.33 -4.79 -5.07
CA ARG A 135 -10.05 -5.81 -6.10
C ARG A 135 -11.30 -6.57 -6.51
N LEU A 136 -12.18 -6.90 -5.57
CA LEU A 136 -13.49 -7.50 -5.88
C LEU A 136 -14.37 -6.55 -6.70
N LEU A 137 -14.41 -5.27 -6.33
CA LEU A 137 -15.17 -4.25 -7.05
C LEU A 137 -14.59 -3.89 -8.41
N ALA A 138 -13.32 -4.26 -8.69
CA ALA A 138 -12.75 -4.16 -10.03
C ALA A 138 -13.40 -5.15 -11.01
N ASP A 139 -14.19 -6.10 -10.48
CA ASP A 139 -15.00 -7.07 -11.22
C ASP A 139 -14.17 -7.82 -12.28
N ARG A 140 -12.98 -8.31 -11.87
CA ARG A 140 -12.04 -8.93 -12.79
C ARG A 140 -11.17 -9.99 -12.08
N CYS A 141 -11.08 -11.18 -12.69
CA CYS A 141 -10.17 -12.24 -12.26
C CYS A 141 -8.71 -11.79 -12.41
N GLU A 142 -7.90 -11.94 -11.36
CA GLU A 142 -6.48 -11.56 -11.38
C GLU A 142 -5.60 -12.53 -12.19
N MET A 143 -6.16 -13.66 -12.67
CA MET A 143 -5.44 -14.66 -13.48
C MET A 143 -5.80 -14.58 -14.96
N CYS A 144 -7.07 -14.65 -15.32
CA CYS A 144 -7.54 -14.72 -16.70
C CYS A 144 -8.35 -13.50 -17.16
N GLU A 145 -8.51 -12.47 -16.29
CA GLU A 145 -9.31 -11.26 -16.53
C GLU A 145 -10.82 -11.49 -16.75
N GLY A 146 -11.29 -12.73 -16.64
CA GLY A 146 -12.72 -13.06 -16.70
C GLY A 146 -13.51 -12.35 -15.60
N ARG A 147 -14.81 -12.06 -15.88
CA ARG A 147 -15.68 -11.26 -14.98
C ARG A 147 -16.79 -12.05 -14.34
N THR A 148 -16.91 -13.34 -14.63
CA THR A 148 -18.02 -14.18 -14.14
C THR A 148 -17.62 -14.98 -12.90
N GLY A 149 -18.50 -15.05 -11.91
CA GLY A 149 -18.32 -15.91 -10.74
C GLY A 149 -17.06 -15.63 -9.95
N LEU A 150 -16.79 -14.36 -9.62
CA LEU A 150 -15.60 -13.97 -8.88
C LEU A 150 -15.65 -14.45 -7.45
N GLN A 151 -14.57 -15.09 -7.01
CA GLN A 151 -14.37 -15.64 -5.69
C GLN A 151 -13.03 -15.22 -5.11
N VAL A 152 -12.87 -15.29 -3.79
CA VAL A 152 -11.60 -15.02 -3.13
C VAL A 152 -10.92 -16.31 -2.76
N HIS A 153 -9.81 -16.61 -3.44
CA HIS A 153 -8.90 -17.67 -3.01
C HIS A 153 -8.03 -17.18 -1.86
N HIS A 154 -7.91 -17.95 -0.80
CA HIS A 154 -7.16 -17.60 0.40
C HIS A 154 -6.14 -18.67 0.77
N VAL A 155 -4.91 -18.24 1.13
CA VAL A 155 -3.87 -19.14 1.65
C VAL A 155 -3.64 -18.90 3.14
N ARG A 156 -3.48 -19.98 3.89
CA ARG A 156 -3.28 -19.93 5.35
C ARG A 156 -1.97 -19.22 5.72
N LYS A 157 -0.87 -19.56 5.04
CA LYS A 157 0.47 -18.99 5.28
C LYS A 157 1.16 -18.70 3.95
N LEU A 158 1.80 -17.52 3.83
CA LEU A 158 2.63 -17.19 2.66
C LEU A 158 3.89 -18.07 2.56
N ALA A 159 4.38 -18.58 3.70
CA ALA A 159 5.50 -19.52 3.73
C ALA A 159 5.18 -20.83 3.00
N ASP A 160 3.91 -21.26 3.00
CA ASP A 160 3.48 -22.47 2.32
C ASP A 160 3.59 -22.37 0.79
N LEU A 161 3.69 -21.14 0.25
CA LEU A 161 3.89 -20.86 -1.18
C LEU A 161 5.35 -21.02 -1.63
N ASN A 162 6.30 -21.15 -0.70
CA ASN A 162 7.74 -21.14 -0.96
C ASN A 162 8.44 -22.42 -0.47
N LYS A 163 7.79 -23.56 -0.52
CA LYS A 163 8.41 -24.83 -0.11
C LYS A 163 9.56 -25.18 -1.07
N PRO A 164 10.77 -25.45 -0.55
CA PRO A 164 11.87 -25.95 -1.39
C PRO A 164 11.50 -27.33 -1.97
N GLY A 165 11.91 -27.59 -3.21
CA GLY A 165 11.71 -28.89 -3.87
C GLY A 165 10.41 -29.03 -4.68
N GLN A 166 9.59 -28.00 -4.83
CA GLN A 166 8.46 -28.05 -5.76
C GLN A 166 8.92 -27.76 -7.19
N PRO A 167 8.41 -28.54 -8.19
CA PRO A 167 8.58 -28.22 -9.61
C PRO A 167 7.95 -26.86 -9.90
N GLU A 168 8.21 -26.35 -11.10
CA GLU A 168 7.85 -25.03 -11.59
C GLU A 168 6.58 -24.42 -10.94
N ARG A 169 6.75 -23.31 -10.23
CA ARG A 169 5.69 -22.70 -9.43
C ARG A 169 4.54 -22.24 -10.32
N SER A 170 3.33 -22.70 -10.02
CA SER A 170 2.13 -22.24 -10.71
C SER A 170 2.04 -20.71 -10.73
N PRO A 171 1.56 -20.08 -11.82
CA PRO A 171 1.50 -18.64 -11.99
C PRO A 171 0.81 -17.89 -10.84
N TRP A 172 -0.23 -18.47 -10.25
CA TRP A 172 -0.95 -17.88 -9.11
C TRP A 172 -0.07 -17.82 -7.84
N ILE A 173 0.77 -18.85 -7.60
CA ILE A 173 1.73 -18.87 -6.47
C ILE A 173 2.77 -17.77 -6.66
N GLN A 174 3.31 -17.64 -7.89
CA GLN A 174 4.26 -16.57 -8.22
C GLN A 174 3.65 -15.18 -7.98
N LEU A 175 2.41 -14.97 -8.42
CA LEU A 175 1.71 -13.70 -8.25
C LEU A 175 1.50 -13.36 -6.76
N MET A 176 1.01 -14.32 -5.96
CA MET A 176 0.78 -14.11 -4.53
C MET A 176 2.10 -13.90 -3.78
N ALA A 177 3.15 -14.67 -4.10
CA ALA A 177 4.47 -14.54 -3.50
C ALA A 177 5.11 -13.19 -3.85
N LYS A 178 5.05 -12.77 -5.12
CA LYS A 178 5.56 -11.48 -5.60
C LYS A 178 4.88 -10.31 -4.90
N ARG A 179 3.56 -10.35 -4.77
CA ARG A 179 2.77 -9.29 -4.14
C ARG A 179 2.67 -9.42 -2.62
N LYS A 180 3.18 -10.53 -2.07
CA LYS A 180 3.15 -10.85 -0.62
C LYS A 180 1.74 -10.71 -0.02
N ARG A 181 0.74 -11.22 -0.74
CA ARG A 181 -0.68 -11.20 -0.35
C ARG A 181 -1.17 -12.61 -0.04
N LYS A 182 -2.09 -12.72 0.92
CA LYS A 182 -2.75 -14.00 1.27
C LYS A 182 -4.03 -14.26 0.49
N THR A 183 -4.49 -13.28 -0.28
CA THR A 183 -5.77 -13.37 -1.03
C THR A 183 -5.54 -13.11 -2.50
N LEU A 184 -6.31 -13.82 -3.34
CA LEU A 184 -6.34 -13.66 -4.79
C LEU A 184 -7.81 -13.62 -5.24
N VAL A 185 -8.19 -12.65 -6.05
CA VAL A 185 -9.54 -12.58 -6.64
C VAL A 185 -9.52 -13.34 -7.96
N VAL A 186 -10.28 -14.41 -8.06
CA VAL A 186 -10.30 -15.31 -9.23
C VAL A 186 -11.72 -15.67 -9.62
N CYS A 187 -11.95 -15.98 -10.89
CA CYS A 187 -13.20 -16.56 -11.32
C CYS A 187 -13.33 -18.01 -10.85
N GLU A 188 -14.53 -18.54 -10.83
CA GLU A 188 -14.83 -19.90 -10.38
C GLU A 188 -13.94 -20.95 -11.08
N ARG A 189 -13.77 -20.86 -12.39
CA ARG A 189 -12.91 -21.77 -13.15
C ARG A 189 -11.46 -21.73 -12.67
N CYS A 190 -10.85 -20.54 -12.55
CA CYS A 190 -9.47 -20.41 -12.04
C CYS A 190 -9.38 -20.88 -10.60
N HIS A 191 -10.41 -20.69 -9.77
CA HIS A 191 -10.45 -21.15 -8.39
C HIS A 191 -10.42 -22.70 -8.32
N GLN A 192 -11.24 -23.35 -9.14
CA GLN A 192 -11.28 -24.82 -9.26
C GLN A 192 -9.92 -25.36 -9.79
N ASP A 193 -9.31 -24.69 -10.78
CA ASP A 193 -7.98 -25.08 -11.31
C ASP A 193 -6.88 -24.96 -10.24
N ILE A 194 -6.91 -23.92 -9.41
CA ILE A 194 -5.98 -23.77 -8.28
C ILE A 194 -6.12 -24.94 -7.29
N HIS A 195 -7.35 -25.29 -6.91
CA HIS A 195 -7.60 -26.39 -5.97
C HIS A 195 -7.27 -27.77 -6.57
N ALA A 196 -7.44 -27.94 -7.86
CA ALA A 196 -7.11 -29.18 -8.57
C ALA A 196 -5.61 -29.28 -8.93
N GLY A 197 -4.80 -28.28 -8.59
CA GLY A 197 -3.38 -28.24 -8.94
C GLY A 197 -3.10 -28.07 -10.45
N ARG A 198 -4.12 -27.70 -11.23
CA ARG A 198 -3.97 -27.48 -12.68
C ARG A 198 -3.31 -26.13 -12.97
N ALA A 199 -2.66 -26.03 -14.13
CA ALA A 199 -2.06 -24.79 -14.58
C ALA A 199 -3.13 -23.72 -14.81
N THR A 200 -3.03 -22.58 -14.11
CA THR A 200 -3.87 -21.42 -14.35
C THR A 200 -3.27 -20.58 -15.47
N THR A 201 -4.05 -20.28 -16.50
CA THR A 201 -3.63 -19.42 -17.62
C THR A 201 -3.43 -17.99 -17.12
N THR A 202 -2.19 -17.51 -17.16
CA THR A 202 -1.92 -16.07 -16.98
C THR A 202 -1.97 -15.43 -18.36
N THR A 203 -2.93 -14.55 -18.61
CA THR A 203 -2.88 -13.71 -19.81
C THR A 203 -1.70 -12.75 -19.62
N ARG A 204 -0.55 -13.08 -20.20
CA ARG A 204 0.54 -12.12 -20.37
C ARG A 204 0.09 -11.12 -21.42
N LYS A 205 -0.12 -9.87 -21.04
CA LYS A 205 0.08 -8.70 -21.89
C LYS A 205 1.32 -7.97 -21.45
#